data_188a9446ec61f89f4f205448eaf123b8
#
_entry.id   188a9446ec61f89f4f205448eaf123b8
#
_cell.length_a   1.000
_cell.length_b   1.000
_cell.length_c   1.000
_cell.angle_alpha   90.00
_cell.angle_beta   90.00
_cell.angle_gamma   90.00
#
_symmetry.space_group_name_H-M   'P 1'
#
loop_
_entity.id
_entity.type
_entity.pdbx_description
1 polymer ?
#
loop_
_entity_poly.entity_id
_entity_poly.type
_entity_poly.pdbx_seq_one_letter_code
_entity_poly.pdbx_strand_id
1 'polypeptide(L)'
;MQKLNSTKKGLSLIKKVTFLSLFSIFFFSCKSLPENSKSKVNSLDLLDYSNNFYLSIPTKVDPDLIKRILQSNVKGLSESDADSLLERIDRTYIGLTRNYKSTKIQAAADVNIPKKYIPSILTAKKGWEKSSFNAINPDTKYDIFTQNSMAISFPSNANCCFGENIEYMLQQYNEIYNTPADSVINEKNSELPDEIYNWLSESKDVIRFFTINPQTYLSMLIGTNINLQLINVWGEIKPDPTNSKMLLLDFFFEFKSELVKKAGQALLSYTFALTNPEITSESATVLKVSGIQLPKEQLYKILVL
;
A
#
# COMPACT_ATOMS: atom_id res chain seq x y z
N MET A 1 -64.66 -20.25 -20.53
CA MET A 1 -63.70 -20.46 -19.39
C MET A 1 -62.27 -20.07 -19.79
N GLN A 2 -61.99 -18.80 -20.05
CA GLN A 2 -60.66 -18.31 -20.44
C GLN A 2 -60.46 -16.88 -19.94
N LYS A 3 -60.47 -16.59 -18.65
CA LYS A 3 -60.19 -15.23 -18.13
C LYS A 3 -59.51 -15.20 -16.74
N LEU A 4 -58.87 -16.28 -16.26
CA LEU A 4 -58.26 -16.31 -14.92
C LEU A 4 -56.73 -16.51 -14.87
N ASN A 5 -56.03 -16.63 -16.02
CA ASN A 5 -54.59 -16.88 -16.05
C ASN A 5 -53.70 -15.65 -16.31
N SER A 6 -54.31 -14.48 -16.59
CA SER A 6 -53.53 -13.27 -16.91
C SER A 6 -53.07 -12.51 -15.67
N THR A 7 -53.76 -12.57 -14.56
CA THR A 7 -53.47 -11.81 -13.32
C THR A 7 -52.31 -12.37 -12.52
N LYS A 8 -52.04 -13.68 -12.58
CA LYS A 8 -50.91 -14.28 -11.80
C LYS A 8 -49.53 -14.01 -12.39
N LYS A 9 -49.40 -13.81 -13.74
CA LYS A 9 -48.14 -13.46 -14.37
C LYS A 9 -47.72 -12.00 -14.09
N GLY A 10 -48.70 -11.08 -14.01
CA GLY A 10 -48.44 -9.68 -13.72
C GLY A 10 -47.92 -9.43 -12.31
N LEU A 11 -48.46 -10.16 -11.31
CA LEU A 11 -48.02 -10.03 -9.89
C LEU A 11 -46.60 -10.58 -9.66
N SER A 12 -46.20 -11.62 -10.40
CA SER A 12 -44.83 -12.16 -10.30
C SER A 12 -43.78 -11.22 -10.91
N LEU A 13 -44.13 -10.49 -11.98
CA LEU A 13 -43.23 -9.52 -12.62
C LEU A 13 -43.03 -8.27 -11.71
N ILE A 14 -44.12 -7.79 -11.11
CA ILE A 14 -44.09 -6.62 -10.20
C ILE A 14 -43.27 -6.94 -8.96
N LYS A 15 -43.36 -8.16 -8.37
CA LYS A 15 -42.52 -8.56 -7.25
C LYS A 15 -41.02 -8.68 -7.58
N LYS A 16 -40.67 -9.08 -8.81
CA LYS A 16 -39.28 -9.14 -9.27
C LYS A 16 -38.70 -7.75 -9.55
N VAL A 17 -39.49 -6.83 -10.10
CA VAL A 17 -39.06 -5.46 -10.38
C VAL A 17 -38.93 -4.65 -9.10
N THR A 18 -39.82 -4.82 -8.10
CA THR A 18 -39.71 -4.16 -6.79
C THR A 18 -38.54 -4.70 -5.99
N PHE A 19 -38.18 -5.99 -6.10
CA PHE A 19 -37.01 -6.54 -5.43
C PHE A 19 -35.69 -6.08 -6.05
N LEU A 20 -35.65 -5.88 -7.37
CA LEU A 20 -34.49 -5.35 -8.08
C LEU A 20 -34.27 -3.85 -7.81
N SER A 21 -35.35 -3.06 -7.68
CA SER A 21 -35.27 -1.63 -7.37
C SER A 21 -34.91 -1.34 -5.91
N LEU A 22 -35.29 -2.22 -4.97
CA LEU A 22 -34.83 -2.11 -3.57
C LEU A 22 -33.34 -2.46 -3.41
N PHE A 23 -32.81 -3.36 -4.25
CA PHE A 23 -31.39 -3.73 -4.19
C PHE A 23 -30.50 -2.62 -4.76
N SER A 24 -30.97 -1.88 -5.76
CA SER A 24 -30.22 -0.74 -6.33
C SER A 24 -30.20 0.51 -5.42
N ILE A 25 -31.18 0.69 -4.53
CA ILE A 25 -31.23 1.82 -3.58
C ILE A 25 -30.17 1.66 -2.48
N PHE A 26 -29.78 0.43 -2.13
CA PHE A 26 -28.71 0.19 -1.14
C PHE A 26 -27.31 0.54 -1.62
N PHE A 27 -27.06 0.51 -2.93
CA PHE A 27 -25.75 0.87 -3.51
C PHE A 27 -25.56 2.39 -3.71
N PHE A 28 -26.65 3.16 -3.84
CA PHE A 28 -26.57 4.63 -4.00
C PHE A 28 -26.50 5.41 -2.68
N SER A 29 -26.79 4.78 -1.54
CA SER A 29 -26.73 5.43 -0.23
C SER A 29 -25.31 5.61 0.33
N CYS A 30 -24.27 5.11 -0.35
CA CYS A 30 -22.88 5.27 0.10
C CYS A 30 -22.18 6.56 -0.38
N LYS A 31 -22.87 7.44 -1.12
CA LYS A 31 -22.25 8.68 -1.64
C LYS A 31 -22.20 9.87 -0.67
N SER A 32 -22.73 9.73 0.54
CA SER A 32 -22.68 10.79 1.54
C SER A 32 -22.10 10.28 2.87
N LEU A 33 -20.85 9.87 2.85
CA LEU A 33 -20.08 9.78 4.08
C LEU A 33 -19.44 11.15 4.32
N PRO A 34 -19.43 11.64 5.56
CA PRO A 34 -18.82 12.93 5.86
C PRO A 34 -17.36 12.92 5.39
N GLU A 35 -16.97 13.96 4.64
CA GLU A 35 -15.58 14.23 4.31
C GLU A 35 -14.76 14.28 5.60
N ASN A 36 -13.68 13.53 5.60
CA ASN A 36 -12.50 13.70 6.45
C ASN A 36 -12.67 13.59 7.97
N SER A 37 -12.72 12.38 8.48
CA SER A 37 -11.92 12.12 9.67
C SER A 37 -10.49 11.81 9.21
N LYS A 38 -9.63 12.84 9.04
CA LYS A 38 -8.19 12.60 8.93
C LYS A 38 -7.80 11.75 10.13
N SER A 39 -7.15 10.62 9.88
CA SER A 39 -6.64 9.78 10.95
C SER A 39 -5.72 10.61 11.83
N LYS A 40 -5.85 10.44 13.15
CA LYS A 40 -4.89 10.94 14.13
C LYS A 40 -3.55 10.20 14.02
N VAL A 41 -3.56 9.03 13.39
CA VAL A 41 -2.43 8.11 13.23
C VAL A 41 -2.04 8.06 11.76
N ASN A 42 -0.78 8.36 11.46
CA ASN A 42 -0.23 8.17 10.12
C ASN A 42 -0.04 6.66 9.87
N SER A 43 -0.57 6.14 8.78
CA SER A 43 -0.45 4.71 8.48
C SER A 43 0.99 4.25 8.27
N LEU A 44 1.93 5.13 7.95
CA LEU A 44 3.37 4.80 7.89
C LEU A 44 3.92 4.36 9.25
N ASP A 45 3.43 4.94 10.35
CA ASP A 45 3.86 4.61 11.73
C ASP A 45 3.40 3.22 12.19
N LEU A 46 2.50 2.58 11.43
CA LEU A 46 2.00 1.25 11.76
C LEU A 46 2.89 0.12 11.22
N LEU A 47 3.83 0.44 10.33
CA LEU A 47 4.77 -0.54 9.80
C LEU A 47 5.85 -0.86 10.83
N ASP A 48 6.29 -2.12 10.84
CA ASP A 48 7.39 -2.57 11.68
C ASP A 48 8.70 -1.84 11.26
N TYR A 49 9.39 -1.26 12.23
CA TYR A 49 10.69 -0.60 12.01
C TYR A 49 11.80 -1.57 11.57
N SER A 50 11.61 -2.87 11.72
CA SER A 50 12.53 -3.89 11.18
C SER A 50 12.45 -4.05 9.66
N ASN A 51 11.51 -3.38 8.99
CA ASN A 51 11.47 -3.35 7.54
C ASN A 51 12.71 -2.67 6.97
N ASN A 52 13.24 -3.23 5.91
CA ASN A 52 14.42 -2.67 5.24
C ASN A 52 14.14 -2.11 3.85
N PHE A 53 12.88 -2.17 3.42
CA PHE A 53 12.36 -1.47 2.26
C PHE A 53 10.98 -0.90 2.57
N TYR A 54 10.77 0.36 2.23
CA TYR A 54 9.52 1.09 2.41
C TYR A 54 9.02 1.64 1.08
N LEU A 55 7.71 1.61 0.88
CA LEU A 55 7.05 2.14 -0.30
C LEU A 55 5.84 2.95 0.11
N SER A 56 5.66 4.12 -0.48
CA SER A 56 4.48 4.97 -0.33
C SER A 56 3.79 5.11 -1.68
N ILE A 57 2.55 4.62 -1.79
CA ILE A 57 1.78 4.55 -3.03
C ILE A 57 0.50 5.36 -2.87
N PRO A 58 0.43 6.60 -3.35
CA PRO A 58 -0.84 7.30 -3.50
C PRO A 58 -1.70 6.56 -4.55
N THR A 59 -2.91 6.16 -4.17
CA THR A 59 -3.76 5.29 -5.03
C THR A 59 -4.02 5.88 -6.41
N LYS A 60 -4.17 7.20 -6.51
CA LYS A 60 -4.42 7.90 -7.78
C LYS A 60 -3.27 7.84 -8.78
N VAL A 61 -2.04 7.52 -8.36
CA VAL A 61 -0.86 7.46 -9.23
C VAL A 61 -0.89 6.21 -10.11
N ASP A 62 -1.19 5.06 -9.52
CA ASP A 62 -1.36 3.80 -10.24
C ASP A 62 -2.45 2.95 -9.56
N PRO A 63 -3.75 3.23 -9.82
CA PRO A 63 -4.86 2.48 -9.24
C PRO A 63 -4.80 0.98 -9.59
N ASP A 64 -4.32 0.64 -10.79
CA ASP A 64 -4.21 -0.74 -11.26
C ASP A 64 -3.21 -1.54 -10.42
N LEU A 65 -2.13 -0.92 -9.94
CA LEU A 65 -1.17 -1.55 -9.05
C LEU A 65 -1.84 -1.96 -7.73
N ILE A 66 -2.57 -1.05 -7.08
CA ILE A 66 -3.28 -1.33 -5.84
C ILE A 66 -4.38 -2.38 -6.07
N LYS A 67 -5.12 -2.28 -7.19
CA LYS A 67 -6.13 -3.27 -7.56
C LYS A 67 -5.55 -4.67 -7.67
N ARG A 68 -4.41 -4.82 -8.35
CA ARG A 68 -3.69 -6.10 -8.48
C ARG A 68 -3.21 -6.63 -7.13
N ILE A 69 -2.66 -5.78 -6.27
CA ILE A 69 -2.24 -6.17 -4.92
C ILE A 69 -3.46 -6.69 -4.13
N LEU A 70 -4.59 -5.99 -4.16
CA LEU A 70 -5.82 -6.42 -3.50
C LEU A 70 -6.32 -7.77 -4.04
N GLN A 71 -6.44 -7.91 -5.36
CA GLN A 71 -6.96 -9.13 -5.99
C GLN A 71 -6.06 -10.35 -5.80
N SER A 72 -4.74 -10.15 -5.72
CA SER A 72 -3.77 -11.23 -5.50
C SER A 72 -3.81 -11.74 -4.07
N ASN A 73 -4.03 -10.86 -3.11
CA ASN A 73 -3.95 -11.18 -1.69
C ASN A 73 -5.33 -11.45 -1.06
N VAL A 74 -6.43 -10.98 -1.66
CA VAL A 74 -7.79 -11.18 -1.16
C VAL A 74 -8.53 -12.14 -2.08
N LYS A 75 -8.51 -13.43 -1.73
CA LYS A 75 -9.16 -14.48 -2.52
C LYS A 75 -10.67 -14.25 -2.64
N GLY A 76 -11.18 -14.33 -3.87
CA GLY A 76 -12.61 -14.14 -4.15
C GLY A 76 -13.07 -12.68 -4.15
N LEU A 77 -12.15 -11.72 -4.17
CA LEU A 77 -12.47 -10.31 -4.39
C LEU A 77 -12.87 -10.12 -5.86
N SER A 78 -14.13 -9.72 -6.08
CA SER A 78 -14.60 -9.41 -7.44
C SER A 78 -13.96 -8.11 -7.96
N GLU A 79 -13.97 -7.93 -9.28
CA GLU A 79 -13.46 -6.71 -9.90
C GLU A 79 -14.22 -5.46 -9.39
N SER A 80 -15.53 -5.54 -9.30
CA SER A 80 -16.39 -4.48 -8.77
C SER A 80 -16.12 -4.17 -7.30
N ASP A 81 -15.85 -5.20 -6.46
CA ASP A 81 -15.50 -4.98 -5.06
C ASP A 81 -14.12 -4.31 -4.95
N ALA A 82 -13.16 -4.70 -5.78
CA ALA A 82 -11.83 -4.09 -5.83
C ALA A 82 -11.91 -2.61 -6.23
N ASP A 83 -12.69 -2.26 -7.25
CA ASP A 83 -12.91 -0.87 -7.66
C ASP A 83 -13.56 -0.04 -6.55
N SER A 84 -14.57 -0.60 -5.88
CA SER A 84 -15.22 0.05 -4.73
C SER A 84 -14.29 0.27 -3.54
N LEU A 85 -13.31 -0.61 -3.34
CA LEU A 85 -12.28 -0.43 -2.30
C LEU A 85 -11.26 0.63 -2.72
N LEU A 86 -10.83 0.64 -3.98
CA LEU A 86 -9.89 1.64 -4.51
C LEU A 86 -10.37 3.07 -4.32
N GLU A 87 -11.66 3.33 -4.55
CA GLU A 87 -12.29 4.65 -4.32
C GLU A 87 -12.18 5.12 -2.85
N ARG A 88 -11.84 4.22 -1.92
CA ARG A 88 -11.80 4.46 -0.48
C ARG A 88 -10.41 4.37 0.12
N ILE A 89 -9.40 4.11 -0.70
CA ILE A 89 -8.00 4.05 -0.30
C ILE A 89 -7.30 5.28 -0.88
N ASP A 90 -6.84 6.17 -0.02
CA ASP A 90 -6.11 7.37 -0.45
C ASP A 90 -4.65 7.03 -0.73
N ARG A 91 -4.04 6.24 0.17
CA ARG A 91 -2.62 5.89 0.11
C ARG A 91 -2.37 4.55 0.79
N THR A 92 -1.42 3.80 0.26
CA THR A 92 -0.91 2.57 0.86
C THR A 92 0.58 2.70 1.13
N TYR A 93 0.99 2.37 2.34
CA TYR A 93 2.38 2.18 2.71
C TYR A 93 2.67 0.68 2.77
N ILE A 94 3.81 0.27 2.23
CA ILE A 94 4.25 -1.13 2.24
C ILE A 94 5.63 -1.18 2.86
N GLY A 95 5.80 -2.07 3.83
CA GLY A 95 7.08 -2.46 4.41
C GLY A 95 7.45 -3.86 3.98
N LEU A 96 8.68 -4.04 3.51
CA LEU A 96 9.22 -5.35 3.17
C LEU A 96 10.45 -5.65 4.01
N THR A 97 10.49 -6.86 4.56
CA THR A 97 11.70 -7.43 5.15
C THR A 97 12.06 -8.67 4.38
N ARG A 98 13.22 -8.65 3.72
CA ARG A 98 13.71 -9.81 2.98
C ARG A 98 14.90 -10.42 3.68
N ASN A 99 14.74 -11.67 4.07
CA ASN A 99 15.81 -12.54 4.53
C ASN A 99 16.14 -13.56 3.42
N TYR A 100 17.27 -14.26 3.54
CA TYR A 100 17.71 -15.26 2.55
C TYR A 100 16.66 -16.33 2.19
N LYS A 101 15.65 -16.54 3.05
CA LYS A 101 14.67 -17.64 2.93
C LYS A 101 13.23 -17.18 2.72
N SER A 102 12.89 -15.93 3.04
CA SER A 102 11.51 -15.44 3.00
C SER A 102 11.46 -13.93 2.79
N THR A 103 10.38 -13.46 2.21
CA THR A 103 10.00 -12.05 2.19
C THR A 103 8.77 -11.89 3.06
N LYS A 104 8.82 -11.02 4.06
CA LYS A 104 7.68 -10.62 4.86
C LYS A 104 7.14 -9.31 4.33
N ILE A 105 5.82 -9.23 4.25
CA ILE A 105 5.11 -8.06 3.72
C ILE A 105 4.16 -7.54 4.79
N GLN A 106 4.23 -6.25 5.03
CA GLN A 106 3.25 -5.49 5.78
C GLN A 106 2.75 -4.33 4.94
N ALA A 107 1.47 -4.02 5.05
CA ALA A 107 0.90 -2.84 4.44
C ALA A 107 -0.02 -2.13 5.43
N ALA A 108 0.04 -0.81 5.43
CA ALA A 108 -0.88 0.04 6.14
C ALA A 108 -1.44 1.08 5.18
N ALA A 109 -2.73 1.36 5.26
CA ALA A 109 -3.38 2.25 4.30
C ALA A 109 -4.23 3.31 4.99
N ASP A 110 -4.16 4.52 4.43
CA ASP A 110 -5.10 5.58 4.72
C ASP A 110 -6.38 5.30 3.92
N VAL A 111 -7.49 5.08 4.63
CA VAL A 111 -8.75 4.63 4.04
C VAL A 111 -9.93 5.47 4.54
N ASN A 112 -11.05 5.38 3.83
CA ASN A 112 -12.33 5.90 4.28
C ASN A 112 -13.38 4.77 4.24
N ILE A 113 -13.23 3.80 5.15
CA ILE A 113 -14.07 2.59 5.20
C ILE A 113 -14.73 2.47 6.58
N PRO A 114 -16.06 2.64 6.68
CA PRO A 114 -16.74 2.46 7.95
C PRO A 114 -16.64 1.03 8.47
N LYS A 115 -16.06 0.85 9.64
CA LYS A 115 -15.82 -0.47 10.28
C LYS A 115 -17.07 -1.35 10.34
N LYS A 116 -18.26 -0.76 10.49
CA LYS A 116 -19.53 -1.50 10.56
C LYS A 116 -19.83 -2.37 9.33
N TYR A 117 -19.21 -2.07 8.17
CA TYR A 117 -19.41 -2.83 6.93
C TYR A 117 -18.39 -3.96 6.74
N ILE A 118 -17.27 -3.93 7.45
CA ILE A 118 -16.18 -4.91 7.29
C ILE A 118 -16.67 -6.36 7.51
N PRO A 119 -17.45 -6.69 8.57
CA PRO A 119 -17.92 -8.06 8.78
C PRO A 119 -18.85 -8.59 7.67
N SER A 120 -19.46 -7.70 6.86
CA SER A 120 -20.28 -8.10 5.73
C SER A 120 -19.45 -8.34 4.45
N ILE A 121 -18.26 -7.77 4.37
CA ILE A 121 -17.33 -7.92 3.25
C ILE A 121 -16.42 -9.14 3.48
N LEU A 122 -15.81 -9.22 4.67
CA LEU A 122 -14.87 -10.27 5.08
C LEU A 122 -15.62 -11.36 5.85
N THR A 123 -16.25 -12.27 5.12
CA THR A 123 -17.15 -13.29 5.68
C THR A 123 -16.54 -14.68 5.65
N ALA A 124 -16.98 -15.56 6.57
CA ALA A 124 -16.61 -16.98 6.55
C ALA A 124 -16.99 -17.68 5.24
N LYS A 125 -18.08 -17.27 4.57
CA LYS A 125 -18.47 -17.80 3.25
C LYS A 125 -17.45 -17.49 2.15
N LYS A 126 -16.67 -16.41 2.31
CA LYS A 126 -15.56 -16.02 1.42
C LYS A 126 -14.22 -16.58 1.91
N GLY A 127 -14.20 -17.44 2.94
CA GLY A 127 -13.00 -18.07 3.47
C GLY A 127 -12.24 -17.22 4.50
N TRP A 128 -12.88 -16.18 5.08
CA TRP A 128 -12.30 -15.38 6.14
C TRP A 128 -12.63 -15.94 7.51
N GLU A 129 -11.62 -16.05 8.36
CA GLU A 129 -11.75 -16.37 9.77
C GLU A 129 -11.64 -15.10 10.59
N LYS A 130 -12.59 -14.90 11.50
CA LYS A 130 -12.59 -13.75 12.40
C LYS A 130 -12.01 -14.15 13.76
N SER A 131 -11.02 -13.41 14.20
CA SER A 131 -10.44 -13.46 15.54
C SER A 131 -10.39 -12.04 16.14
N SER A 132 -9.75 -11.88 17.29
CA SER A 132 -9.57 -10.58 17.90
C SER A 132 -8.22 -10.51 18.63
N PHE A 133 -7.67 -9.32 18.68
CA PHE A 133 -6.49 -8.94 19.43
C PHE A 133 -6.87 -7.94 20.52
N ASN A 134 -6.38 -8.14 21.75
CA ASN A 134 -6.53 -7.19 22.84
C ASN A 134 -5.22 -6.43 23.00
N ALA A 135 -5.22 -5.17 22.59
CA ALA A 135 -4.08 -4.27 22.79
C ALA A 135 -3.96 -3.89 24.27
N ILE A 136 -2.76 -3.54 24.69
CA ILE A 136 -2.42 -3.20 26.07
C ILE A 136 -2.26 -1.68 26.17
N ASN A 137 -2.71 -1.09 27.29
CA ASN A 137 -2.50 0.30 27.65
C ASN A 137 -2.95 1.35 26.60
N PRO A 138 -4.27 1.61 26.45
CA PRO A 138 -5.38 1.02 27.16
C PRO A 138 -5.82 -0.34 26.58
N ASP A 139 -6.55 -1.12 27.36
CA ASP A 139 -7.14 -2.37 26.89
C ASP A 139 -8.23 -2.07 25.83
N THR A 140 -7.89 -2.40 24.59
CA THR A 140 -8.75 -2.14 23.45
C THR A 140 -8.78 -3.37 22.54
N LYS A 141 -9.99 -3.81 22.19
CA LYS A 141 -10.21 -4.98 21.35
C LYS A 141 -10.31 -4.60 19.88
N TYR A 142 -9.50 -5.24 19.04
CA TYR A 142 -9.51 -5.10 17.60
C TYR A 142 -9.91 -6.40 16.92
N ASP A 143 -10.77 -6.33 15.89
CA ASP A 143 -11.12 -7.46 15.05
C ASP A 143 -10.00 -7.73 14.05
N ILE A 144 -9.62 -9.01 13.90
CA ILE A 144 -8.67 -9.49 12.88
C ILE A 144 -9.41 -10.46 11.97
N PHE A 145 -9.25 -10.31 10.68
CA PHE A 145 -9.76 -11.22 9.67
C PHE A 145 -8.59 -11.88 8.97
N THR A 146 -8.53 -13.21 8.98
CA THR A 146 -7.42 -14.00 8.42
C THR A 146 -7.91 -14.85 7.27
N GLN A 147 -7.14 -14.88 6.18
CA GLN A 147 -7.34 -15.78 5.06
C GLN A 147 -5.98 -16.28 4.59
N ASN A 148 -5.77 -17.60 4.57
CA ASN A 148 -4.46 -18.23 4.36
C ASN A 148 -3.43 -17.75 5.42
N SER A 149 -2.28 -17.21 4.97
CA SER A 149 -1.24 -16.64 5.85
C SER A 149 -1.37 -15.14 6.06
N MET A 150 -2.38 -14.50 5.46
CA MET A 150 -2.53 -13.05 5.49
C MET A 150 -3.63 -12.64 6.46
N ALA A 151 -3.38 -11.58 7.21
CA ALA A 151 -4.33 -10.99 8.12
C ALA A 151 -4.64 -9.54 7.73
N ILE A 152 -5.87 -9.10 7.97
CA ILE A 152 -6.32 -7.73 7.76
C ILE A 152 -7.11 -7.24 8.97
N SER A 153 -6.92 -5.99 9.33
CA SER A 153 -7.67 -5.32 10.40
C SER A 153 -7.92 -3.86 10.05
N PHE A 154 -9.00 -3.33 10.60
CA PHE A 154 -9.37 -1.91 10.49
C PHE A 154 -9.43 -1.33 11.90
N PRO A 155 -8.33 -0.81 12.45
CA PRO A 155 -8.34 -0.24 13.79
C PRO A 155 -9.26 0.99 13.89
N SER A 156 -9.43 1.74 12.79
CA SER A 156 -10.39 2.85 12.67
C SER A 156 -11.09 2.84 11.31
N ASN A 157 -11.98 3.83 11.08
CA ASN A 157 -12.54 4.05 9.75
C ASN A 157 -11.51 4.63 8.75
N ALA A 158 -10.41 5.15 9.26
CA ALA A 158 -9.39 5.86 8.50
C ALA A 158 -8.09 5.08 8.30
N ASN A 159 -7.90 3.95 8.99
CA ASN A 159 -6.70 3.13 8.87
C ASN A 159 -7.05 1.66 8.62
N CYS A 160 -6.27 1.03 7.76
CA CYS A 160 -6.29 -0.41 7.50
C CYS A 160 -4.87 -0.97 7.68
N CYS A 161 -4.76 -2.12 8.34
CA CYS A 161 -3.51 -2.89 8.49
C CYS A 161 -3.66 -4.22 7.74
N PHE A 162 -2.62 -4.66 7.06
CA PHE A 162 -2.61 -5.89 6.28
C PHE A 162 -1.23 -6.55 6.31
N GLY A 163 -1.18 -7.87 6.32
CA GLY A 163 0.05 -8.64 6.20
C GLY A 163 0.39 -9.50 7.41
N GLU A 164 1.67 -9.81 7.54
CA GLU A 164 2.21 -10.53 8.68
C GLU A 164 2.39 -9.60 9.88
N ASN A 165 2.40 -10.18 11.10
CA ASN A 165 2.61 -9.43 12.36
C ASN A 165 1.57 -8.30 12.60
N ILE A 166 0.32 -8.57 12.26
CA ILE A 166 -0.76 -7.57 12.37
C ILE A 166 -1.01 -7.11 13.80
N GLU A 167 -0.75 -7.96 14.79
CA GLU A 167 -0.90 -7.62 16.22
C GLU A 167 0.05 -6.50 16.63
N TYR A 168 1.29 -6.52 16.12
CA TYR A 168 2.23 -5.42 16.32
C TYR A 168 1.66 -4.10 15.75
N MET A 169 1.13 -4.11 14.53
CA MET A 169 0.55 -2.92 13.90
C MET A 169 -0.64 -2.37 14.70
N LEU A 170 -1.45 -3.25 15.28
CA LEU A 170 -2.59 -2.87 16.12
C LEU A 170 -2.15 -2.32 17.47
N GLN A 171 -1.11 -2.88 18.06
CA GLN A 171 -0.52 -2.35 19.31
C GLN A 171 0.07 -0.95 19.08
N GLN A 172 0.81 -0.75 17.98
CA GLN A 172 1.32 0.57 17.59
C GLN A 172 0.20 1.58 17.37
N TYR A 173 -0.86 1.17 16.64
CA TYR A 173 -2.03 2.02 16.47
C TYR A 173 -2.63 2.44 17.82
N ASN A 174 -2.80 1.49 18.74
CA ASN A 174 -3.38 1.73 20.06
C ASN A 174 -2.55 2.73 20.87
N GLU A 175 -1.24 2.59 20.86
CA GLU A 175 -0.31 3.47 21.56
C GLU A 175 -0.36 4.89 21.01
N ILE A 176 -0.19 5.05 19.69
CA ILE A 176 -0.18 6.36 19.03
C ILE A 176 -1.53 7.06 19.18
N TYR A 177 -2.63 6.33 18.97
CA TYR A 177 -3.98 6.90 19.04
C TYR A 177 -4.32 7.45 20.43
N ASN A 178 -3.88 6.77 21.48
CA ASN A 178 -4.17 7.11 22.87
C ASN A 178 -3.12 8.04 23.51
N THR A 179 -2.00 8.29 22.83
CA THR A 179 -0.99 9.25 23.28
C THR A 179 -1.57 10.67 23.21
N PRO A 180 -1.56 11.45 24.31
CA PRO A 180 -1.99 12.84 24.32
C PRO A 180 -1.15 13.68 23.35
N ALA A 181 -1.79 14.60 22.63
CA ALA A 181 -1.10 15.45 21.65
C ALA A 181 0.01 16.34 22.28
N ASP A 182 -0.12 16.65 23.57
CA ASP A 182 0.83 17.47 24.34
C ASP A 182 1.96 16.65 24.97
N SER A 183 1.91 15.32 24.91
CA SER A 183 3.01 14.50 25.34
C SER A 183 4.13 14.59 24.29
N VAL A 184 5.25 15.21 24.68
CA VAL A 184 6.44 15.46 23.85
C VAL A 184 7.20 14.14 23.50
N ILE A 185 6.53 13.04 23.48
CA ILE A 185 7.07 11.77 22.98
C ILE A 185 6.68 11.68 21.51
N ASN A 186 7.22 12.62 20.70
CA ASN A 186 7.49 12.38 19.30
C ASN A 186 8.73 11.47 19.16
N GLU A 187 8.81 10.42 19.93
CA GLU A 187 9.59 9.27 19.53
C GLU A 187 8.79 8.63 18.40
N LYS A 188 9.01 9.16 17.20
CA LYS A 188 8.65 8.45 15.98
C LYS A 188 9.21 7.06 16.14
N ASN A 189 8.35 6.07 16.25
CA ASN A 189 8.75 4.67 16.35
C ASN A 189 9.36 4.13 15.05
N SER A 190 9.73 5.00 14.10
CA SER A 190 10.39 4.61 12.87
C SER A 190 11.89 4.88 12.98
N GLU A 191 12.73 3.88 12.75
CA GLU A 191 14.17 4.05 12.52
C GLU A 191 14.48 4.85 11.24
N LEU A 192 13.43 5.31 10.53
CA LEU A 192 13.56 6.14 9.35
C LEU A 192 14.08 7.52 9.75
N PRO A 193 15.11 8.05 9.05
CA PRO A 193 15.51 9.44 9.21
C PRO A 193 14.31 10.37 9.00
N ASP A 194 14.21 11.44 9.79
CA ASP A 194 13.08 12.38 9.74
C ASP A 194 12.78 12.91 8.35
N GLU A 195 13.82 13.22 7.58
CA GLU A 195 13.68 13.68 6.21
C GLU A 195 13.02 12.63 5.31
N ILE A 196 13.44 11.36 5.45
CA ILE A 196 12.87 10.24 4.69
C ILE A 196 11.43 9.96 5.12
N TYR A 197 11.14 9.99 6.41
CA TYR A 197 9.80 9.83 6.93
C TYR A 197 8.84 10.88 6.36
N ASN A 198 9.21 12.17 6.46
CA ASN A 198 8.39 13.25 5.92
C ASN A 198 8.25 13.12 4.41
N TRP A 199 9.33 12.81 3.71
CA TRP A 199 9.33 12.65 2.26
C TRP A 199 8.41 11.49 1.82
N LEU A 200 8.40 10.33 2.49
CA LEU A 200 7.49 9.23 2.21
C LEU A 200 6.03 9.62 2.51
N SER A 201 5.77 10.29 3.63
CA SER A 201 4.42 10.64 4.08
C SER A 201 3.77 11.75 3.27
N GLU A 202 4.55 12.65 2.69
CA GLU A 202 4.07 13.80 1.92
C GLU A 202 3.83 13.53 0.42
N SER A 203 4.17 12.34 -0.06
CA SER A 203 3.97 12.00 -1.47
C SER A 203 2.50 12.13 -1.88
N LYS A 204 2.23 12.85 -2.98
CA LYS A 204 0.85 13.01 -3.50
C LYS A 204 0.67 12.47 -4.91
N ASP A 205 1.66 12.69 -5.77
CA ASP A 205 1.54 12.49 -7.21
C ASP A 205 2.59 11.52 -7.79
N VAL A 206 3.37 10.91 -6.90
CA VAL A 206 4.40 9.93 -7.25
C VAL A 206 4.45 8.81 -6.22
N ILE A 207 4.85 7.62 -6.63
CA ILE A 207 5.20 6.55 -5.70
C ILE A 207 6.61 6.84 -5.18
N ARG A 208 6.84 6.73 -3.88
CA ARG A 208 8.15 6.92 -3.24
C ARG A 208 8.61 5.66 -2.56
N PHE A 209 9.90 5.38 -2.63
CA PHE A 209 10.50 4.24 -1.95
C PHE A 209 11.81 4.60 -1.27
N PHE A 210 12.12 3.86 -0.21
CA PHE A 210 13.37 3.98 0.54
C PHE A 210 13.85 2.60 0.98
N THR A 211 15.17 2.34 0.94
CA THR A 211 15.75 1.11 1.44
C THR A 211 17.09 1.33 2.13
N ILE A 212 17.23 0.69 3.30
CA ILE A 212 18.47 0.59 4.08
C ILE A 212 19.29 -0.66 3.71
N ASN A 213 18.75 -1.54 2.87
CA ASN A 213 19.45 -2.71 2.33
C ASN A 213 19.38 -2.73 0.80
N PRO A 214 20.00 -1.74 0.14
CA PRO A 214 19.78 -1.44 -1.25
C PRO A 214 20.20 -2.57 -2.18
N GLN A 215 21.25 -3.32 -1.84
CA GLN A 215 21.78 -4.37 -2.70
C GLN A 215 20.73 -5.43 -3.05
N THR A 216 19.93 -5.83 -2.08
CA THR A 216 18.88 -6.84 -2.24
C THR A 216 17.77 -6.36 -3.18
N TYR A 217 17.33 -5.12 -3.01
CA TYR A 217 16.17 -4.58 -3.72
C TYR A 217 16.51 -3.99 -5.09
N LEU A 218 17.71 -3.43 -5.25
CA LEU A 218 18.18 -2.93 -6.55
C LEU A 218 18.25 -4.06 -7.59
N SER A 219 18.76 -5.23 -7.22
CA SER A 219 18.80 -6.37 -8.14
C SER A 219 17.40 -6.82 -8.57
N MET A 220 16.38 -6.65 -7.73
CA MET A 220 14.98 -6.93 -8.10
C MET A 220 14.39 -5.85 -9.01
N LEU A 221 14.63 -4.57 -8.72
CA LEU A 221 14.08 -3.45 -9.49
C LEU A 221 14.75 -3.32 -10.87
N ILE A 222 16.08 -3.45 -10.91
CA ILE A 222 16.87 -3.19 -12.13
C ILE A 222 17.04 -4.49 -12.94
N GLY A 223 16.82 -5.66 -12.32
CA GLY A 223 16.99 -6.97 -12.98
C GLY A 223 18.44 -7.40 -13.17
N THR A 224 19.41 -6.69 -12.55
CA THR A 224 20.85 -6.99 -12.62
C THR A 224 21.51 -6.88 -11.25
N ASN A 225 22.55 -7.69 -11.04
CA ASN A 225 23.28 -7.67 -9.78
C ASN A 225 24.42 -6.67 -9.87
N ILE A 226 24.23 -5.48 -9.27
CA ILE A 226 25.24 -4.41 -9.22
C ILE A 226 25.77 -4.35 -7.79
N ASN A 227 27.06 -4.65 -7.63
CA ASN A 227 27.70 -4.52 -6.31
C ASN A 227 28.22 -3.11 -6.09
N LEU A 228 27.37 -2.26 -5.53
CA LEU A 228 27.69 -0.90 -5.11
C LEU A 228 27.82 -0.86 -3.58
N GLN A 229 28.83 -0.15 -3.07
CA GLN A 229 28.98 0.06 -1.63
C GLN A 229 28.06 1.21 -1.18
N LEU A 230 26.76 0.92 -1.13
CA LEU A 230 25.72 1.88 -0.80
C LEU A 230 25.40 1.83 0.71
N ILE A 231 24.96 2.96 1.24
CA ILE A 231 24.33 3.08 2.57
C ILE A 231 22.83 2.94 2.39
N ASN A 232 22.23 3.85 1.62
CA ASN A 232 20.82 3.90 1.34
C ASN A 232 20.54 4.09 -0.16
N VAL A 233 19.33 3.73 -0.57
CA VAL A 233 18.78 4.15 -1.87
C VAL A 233 17.33 4.58 -1.64
N TRP A 234 16.96 5.69 -2.25
CA TRP A 234 15.59 6.14 -2.30
C TRP A 234 15.26 6.65 -3.70
N GLY A 235 13.97 6.84 -3.96
CA GLY A 235 13.60 7.31 -5.29
C GLY A 235 12.11 7.48 -5.49
N GLU A 236 11.79 7.96 -6.68
CA GLU A 236 10.44 8.21 -7.13
C GLU A 236 10.11 7.34 -8.34
N ILE A 237 8.87 6.86 -8.38
CA ILE A 237 8.32 6.11 -9.51
C ILE A 237 7.07 6.84 -9.95
N LYS A 238 7.02 7.21 -11.22
CA LYS A 238 5.89 7.92 -11.83
C LYS A 238 5.51 7.31 -13.16
N PRO A 239 4.25 7.43 -13.58
CA PRO A 239 3.84 7.00 -14.93
C PRO A 239 4.67 7.72 -16.01
N ASP A 240 5.06 7.00 -17.05
CA ASP A 240 5.67 7.62 -18.23
C ASP A 240 4.56 8.33 -19.04
N PRO A 241 4.64 9.66 -19.24
CA PRO A 241 3.60 10.39 -19.97
C PRO A 241 3.53 10.02 -21.45
N THR A 242 4.59 9.40 -21.99
CA THR A 242 4.67 9.01 -23.41
C THR A 242 4.29 7.56 -23.66
N ASN A 243 4.34 6.72 -22.60
CA ASN A 243 4.05 5.29 -22.73
C ASN A 243 3.33 4.76 -21.48
N SER A 244 2.04 4.54 -21.57
CA SER A 244 1.19 4.07 -20.46
C SER A 244 1.57 2.71 -19.86
N LYS A 245 2.41 1.91 -20.56
CA LYS A 245 2.92 0.61 -20.08
C LYS A 245 4.24 0.73 -19.31
N MET A 246 4.83 1.91 -19.29
CA MET A 246 6.12 2.17 -18.67
C MET A 246 5.95 3.08 -17.46
N LEU A 247 6.92 2.98 -16.57
CA LEU A 247 7.15 3.89 -15.45
C LEU A 247 8.51 4.56 -15.66
N LEU A 248 8.64 5.77 -15.17
CA LEU A 248 9.92 6.49 -15.04
C LEU A 248 10.36 6.41 -13.59
N LEU A 249 11.62 6.00 -13.38
CA LEU A 249 12.24 5.89 -12.08
C LEU A 249 13.34 6.92 -11.96
N ASP A 250 13.32 7.66 -10.85
CA ASP A 250 14.42 8.51 -10.41
C ASP A 250 14.98 7.89 -9.12
N PHE A 251 16.29 7.60 -9.10
CA PHE A 251 17.00 7.02 -7.97
C PHE A 251 17.96 8.01 -7.36
N PHE A 252 18.07 7.97 -6.04
CA PHE A 252 19.14 8.61 -5.28
C PHE A 252 19.96 7.50 -4.60
N PHE A 253 21.26 7.45 -4.92
CA PHE A 253 22.21 6.48 -4.41
C PHE A 253 23.13 7.15 -3.41
N GLU A 254 23.08 6.73 -2.14
CA GLU A 254 23.98 7.20 -1.10
C GLU A 254 25.14 6.23 -0.92
N PHE A 255 26.34 6.71 -1.16
CA PHE A 255 27.58 5.94 -1.08
C PHE A 255 28.30 6.18 0.25
N LYS A 256 29.11 5.21 0.67
CA LYS A 256 29.91 5.29 1.90
C LYS A 256 30.95 6.42 1.89
N SER A 257 31.38 6.88 0.72
CA SER A 257 32.34 7.98 0.57
C SER A 257 32.33 8.57 -0.83
N GLU A 258 32.92 9.74 -1.00
CA GLU A 258 33.08 10.39 -2.30
C GLU A 258 33.87 9.54 -3.30
N LEU A 259 34.93 8.85 -2.84
CA LEU A 259 35.73 7.98 -3.70
C LEU A 259 34.89 6.81 -4.23
N VAL A 260 34.09 6.18 -3.37
CA VAL A 260 33.17 5.09 -3.75
C VAL A 260 32.10 5.62 -4.70
N LYS A 261 31.59 6.84 -4.48
CA LYS A 261 30.64 7.49 -5.39
C LYS A 261 31.19 7.63 -6.79
N LYS A 262 32.43 8.11 -6.96
CA LYS A 262 33.09 8.26 -8.30
C LYS A 262 33.18 6.91 -9.04
N ALA A 263 33.56 5.84 -8.32
CA ALA A 263 33.58 4.49 -8.90
C ALA A 263 32.17 3.98 -9.22
N GLY A 264 31.20 4.22 -8.32
CA GLY A 264 29.79 3.90 -8.51
C GLY A 264 29.17 4.63 -9.70
N GLN A 265 29.49 5.89 -9.92
CA GLN A 265 29.03 6.67 -11.08
C GLN A 265 29.45 6.02 -12.41
N ALA A 266 30.69 5.59 -12.52
CA ALA A 266 31.19 4.93 -13.74
C ALA A 266 30.42 3.60 -13.97
N LEU A 267 30.18 2.82 -12.91
CA LEU A 267 29.46 1.56 -12.99
C LEU A 267 27.98 1.76 -13.35
N LEU A 268 27.31 2.75 -12.75
CA LEU A 268 25.92 3.09 -13.08
C LEU A 268 25.79 3.60 -14.52
N SER A 269 26.72 4.45 -14.97
CA SER A 269 26.75 4.92 -16.36
C SER A 269 26.88 3.77 -17.35
N TYR A 270 27.70 2.76 -17.04
CA TYR A 270 27.82 1.56 -17.87
C TYR A 270 26.55 0.70 -17.83
N THR A 271 26.00 0.50 -16.64
CA THR A 271 24.80 -0.34 -16.44
C THR A 271 23.59 0.21 -17.17
N PHE A 272 23.42 1.52 -17.14
CA PHE A 272 22.28 2.20 -17.75
C PHE A 272 22.57 2.81 -19.13
N ALA A 273 23.71 2.46 -19.76
CA ALA A 273 24.12 3.02 -21.05
C ALA A 273 23.06 2.91 -22.15
N LEU A 274 22.24 1.85 -22.13
CA LEU A 274 21.18 1.63 -23.13
C LEU A 274 19.94 2.50 -22.91
N THR A 275 19.69 2.95 -21.67
CA THR A 275 18.53 3.81 -21.33
C THR A 275 18.87 5.27 -21.32
N ASN A 276 20.18 5.60 -21.42
CA ASN A 276 20.70 6.97 -21.44
C ASN A 276 20.11 7.89 -20.36
N PRO A 277 20.12 7.48 -19.06
CA PRO A 277 19.57 8.29 -17.99
C PRO A 277 20.43 9.52 -17.73
N GLU A 278 19.84 10.55 -17.15
CA GLU A 278 20.58 11.67 -16.62
C GLU A 278 21.21 11.28 -15.27
N ILE A 279 22.54 11.44 -15.14
CA ILE A 279 23.27 11.18 -13.89
C ILE A 279 23.84 12.48 -13.36
N THR A 280 23.36 12.94 -12.20
CA THR A 280 23.77 14.18 -11.54
C THR A 280 24.34 13.91 -10.15
N SER A 281 25.24 14.78 -9.70
CA SER A 281 25.80 14.73 -8.35
C SER A 281 25.02 15.67 -7.43
N GLU A 282 24.28 15.13 -6.48
CA GLU A 282 23.48 15.91 -5.53
C GLU A 282 24.31 16.38 -4.32
N SER A 283 25.28 15.55 -3.90
CA SER A 283 26.18 15.88 -2.80
C SER A 283 27.52 15.16 -2.92
N ALA A 284 28.40 15.31 -1.92
CA ALA A 284 29.67 14.60 -1.86
C ALA A 284 29.51 13.07 -1.95
N THR A 285 28.40 12.52 -1.42
CA THR A 285 28.17 11.07 -1.35
C THR A 285 26.91 10.61 -2.11
N VAL A 286 26.09 11.51 -2.63
CA VAL A 286 24.81 11.16 -3.30
C VAL A 286 24.89 11.41 -4.80
N LEU A 287 24.50 10.40 -5.57
CA LEU A 287 24.19 10.48 -7.01
C LEU A 287 22.70 10.35 -7.23
N LYS A 288 22.19 11.17 -8.16
CA LYS A 288 20.84 11.00 -8.72
C LYS A 288 20.95 10.41 -10.13
N VAL A 289 20.14 9.43 -10.43
CA VAL A 289 19.98 8.83 -11.76
C VAL A 289 18.52 8.94 -12.14
N SER A 290 18.21 9.73 -13.16
CA SER A 290 16.85 10.09 -13.53
C SER A 290 16.44 9.51 -14.88
N GLY A 291 15.15 9.23 -15.06
CA GLY A 291 14.57 8.85 -16.34
C GLY A 291 14.79 7.39 -16.71
N ILE A 292 15.05 6.50 -15.73
CA ILE A 292 15.14 5.07 -16.00
C ILE A 292 13.75 4.54 -16.32
N GLN A 293 13.57 3.91 -17.48
CA GLN A 293 12.33 3.29 -17.88
C GLN A 293 12.19 1.89 -17.30
N LEU A 294 11.04 1.61 -16.65
CA LEU A 294 10.67 0.31 -16.09
C LEU A 294 9.31 -0.11 -16.62
N PRO A 295 9.13 -1.33 -17.18
CA PRO A 295 7.82 -1.86 -17.46
C PRO A 295 6.96 -1.97 -16.19
N LYS A 296 5.71 -1.50 -16.23
CA LYS A 296 4.76 -1.63 -15.09
C LYS A 296 4.66 -3.06 -14.57
N GLU A 297 4.65 -4.04 -15.46
CA GLU A 297 4.60 -5.46 -15.11
C GLU A 297 5.77 -5.92 -14.24
N GLN A 298 6.92 -5.28 -14.32
CA GLN A 298 8.08 -5.62 -13.48
C GLN A 298 7.86 -5.15 -12.04
N LEU A 299 7.36 -3.93 -11.85
CA LEU A 299 6.99 -3.42 -10.53
C LEU A 299 5.87 -4.27 -9.91
N TYR A 300 4.85 -4.62 -10.70
CA TYR A 300 3.74 -5.45 -10.24
C TYR A 300 4.21 -6.82 -9.76
N LYS A 301 5.13 -7.47 -10.48
CA LYS A 301 5.72 -8.76 -10.05
C LYS A 301 6.50 -8.69 -8.75
N ILE A 302 7.08 -7.53 -8.42
CA ILE A 302 7.80 -7.34 -7.14
C ILE A 302 6.85 -7.22 -5.97
N LEU A 303 5.67 -6.63 -6.17
CA LEU A 303 4.70 -6.30 -5.12
C LEU A 303 3.54 -7.30 -4.99
N VAL A 304 3.40 -8.21 -5.95
CA VAL A 304 2.36 -9.25 -6.01
C VAL A 304 2.96 -10.64 -5.77
N LEU A 305 3.93 -10.74 -4.89
CA LEU A 305 4.61 -12.01 -4.57
C LEU A 305 3.72 -12.99 -3.82
#